data_ba82cbbfc2d3a24ac421d9b58f1ad71a
#
_entry.id   ba82cbbfc2d3a24ac421d9b58f1ad71a
#
_cell.length_a   1.000
_cell.length_b   1.000
_cell.length_c   1.000
_cell.angle_alpha   90.00
_cell.angle_beta   90.00
_cell.angle_gamma   90.00
#
_symmetry.space_group_name_H-M   'P 1'
#
loop_
_entity.id
_entity.type
_entity.pdbx_description
1 polymer ?
#
loop_
_entity_poly.entity_id
_entity_poly.type
_entity_poly.pdbx_seq_one_letter_code
_entity_poly.pdbx_strand_id
1 'polypeptide(L)'
;MDQKRQSITVAYGDGIGPEIMQACIKILDATGANLHYETIEIGQKVYSRNIPSGIESSSWESLRRTKIFLKAPITTPQGGGFKSLNVTVRKTLGLYANIRPCVSYHPAVPSNHPIMDIVIVRENEEDLYAGIEHRQSQDVVQCLKLISRPGCEKIIRYAFEYALRHGRKKVSCFSKDNIMKLTDGLFHKVFDEIAAEYPTIQNDHYIIDIGTARIASHPEKFDVIVTLNLYGDIISDVAAEVTGSVGLAGSANIGDNIAMFEAIHGSAPDIAGKGIANPTGLLQGAVMMLVHMGKNNIATTLHNAILKTLEDGVHTSDIYNPSYSTQKVSTMEYAQAVIDRLGMKPSKLKPAGYPQTALEKPNLVKPRIEQKKELIGVDVFVDSNISPEQLAANLIQSSNGLAVKLEMISNRGVKVWPDGFPETFLTDLYRCRFQVPSGNLLSKTDLINLLCCLEKSGIDFVKTEHLYNFDGKPGFSLGQGQ
;
A
#
# COMPACT_ATOMS: atom_id res chain seq x y z
N MET A 1 6.07 -28.43 32.90
CA MET A 1 6.05 -28.66 31.44
C MET A 1 6.72 -27.46 30.80
N ASP A 2 7.91 -27.63 30.23
CA ASP A 2 8.57 -26.56 29.47
C ASP A 2 7.66 -26.17 28.30
N GLN A 3 7.07 -25.00 28.38
CA GLN A 3 6.32 -24.47 27.23
C GLN A 3 7.32 -24.27 26.09
N LYS A 4 7.15 -25.03 25.01
CA LYS A 4 7.97 -24.91 23.80
C LYS A 4 7.99 -23.45 23.33
N ARG A 5 9.19 -22.87 23.21
CA ARG A 5 9.36 -21.50 22.69
C ARG A 5 8.70 -21.39 21.33
N GLN A 6 7.93 -20.32 21.11
CA GLN A 6 7.31 -20.05 19.81
C GLN A 6 8.33 -19.38 18.90
N SER A 7 8.63 -20.00 17.74
CA SER A 7 9.58 -19.44 16.79
C SER A 7 8.97 -18.31 15.99
N ILE A 8 9.74 -17.24 15.83
CA ILE A 8 9.47 -16.14 14.90
C ILE A 8 10.72 -15.88 14.06
N THR A 9 10.54 -15.41 12.83
CA THR A 9 11.65 -14.92 12.00
C THR A 9 11.90 -13.45 12.32
N VAL A 10 13.18 -13.06 12.44
CA VAL A 10 13.59 -11.67 12.65
C VAL A 10 14.60 -11.21 11.62
N ALA A 11 14.54 -9.95 11.23
CA ALA A 11 15.54 -9.32 10.35
C ALA A 11 15.94 -7.95 10.90
N TYR A 12 17.24 -7.77 11.08
CA TYR A 12 17.80 -6.51 11.61
C TYR A 12 17.78 -5.37 10.61
N GLY A 13 17.63 -5.66 9.29
CA GLY A 13 17.53 -4.66 8.25
C GLY A 13 18.77 -3.80 8.07
N ASP A 14 18.54 -2.57 7.61
CA ASP A 14 19.59 -1.61 7.25
C ASP A 14 19.49 -0.33 8.10
N GLY A 15 20.51 0.52 8.03
CA GLY A 15 20.54 1.82 8.70
C GLY A 15 20.40 1.72 10.22
N ILE A 16 19.32 2.33 10.79
CA ILE A 16 19.00 2.25 12.22
C ILE A 16 18.44 0.89 12.63
N GLY A 17 18.13 0.01 11.67
CA GLY A 17 17.50 -1.28 11.92
C GLY A 17 18.17 -2.12 12.98
N PRO A 18 19.51 -2.34 12.93
CA PRO A 18 20.22 -3.14 13.94
C PRO A 18 20.05 -2.64 15.37
N GLU A 19 20.15 -1.33 15.60
CA GLU A 19 20.07 -0.76 16.95
C GLU A 19 18.64 -0.84 17.52
N ILE A 20 17.61 -0.54 16.72
CA ILE A 20 16.21 -0.62 17.18
C ILE A 20 15.75 -2.07 17.34
N MET A 21 16.22 -3.01 16.51
CA MET A 21 15.90 -4.43 16.67
C MET A 21 16.54 -5.01 17.92
N GLN A 22 17.80 -4.66 18.21
CA GLN A 22 18.47 -5.08 19.43
C GLN A 22 17.72 -4.58 20.68
N ALA A 23 17.28 -3.34 20.70
CA ALA A 23 16.46 -2.76 21.74
C ALA A 23 15.12 -3.50 21.88
N CYS A 24 14.45 -3.77 20.75
CA CYS A 24 13.18 -4.48 20.72
C CYS A 24 13.29 -5.91 21.26
N ILE A 25 14.29 -6.69 20.86
CA ILE A 25 14.52 -8.06 21.35
C ILE A 25 14.80 -8.05 22.85
N LYS A 26 15.65 -7.15 23.34
CA LYS A 26 15.96 -7.01 24.77
C LYS A 26 14.67 -6.79 25.59
N ILE A 27 13.77 -5.94 25.09
CA ILE A 27 12.49 -5.69 25.76
C ILE A 27 11.58 -6.92 25.69
N LEU A 28 11.44 -7.56 24.52
CA LEU A 28 10.62 -8.76 24.35
C LEU A 28 11.06 -9.89 25.28
N ASP A 29 12.36 -10.10 25.43
CA ASP A 29 12.90 -11.10 26.38
C ASP A 29 12.53 -10.77 27.82
N ALA A 30 12.61 -9.50 28.21
CA ALA A 30 12.22 -9.05 29.55
C ALA A 30 10.73 -9.21 29.86
N THR A 31 9.85 -9.21 28.81
CA THR A 31 8.40 -9.43 28.99
C THR A 31 8.03 -10.88 29.34
N GLY A 32 8.93 -11.83 29.19
CA GLY A 32 8.63 -13.26 29.32
C GLY A 32 7.81 -13.82 28.16
N ALA A 33 7.88 -13.24 26.98
CA ALA A 33 7.14 -13.67 25.80
C ALA A 33 7.48 -15.09 25.31
N ASN A 34 8.59 -15.66 25.80
CA ASN A 34 9.07 -17.02 25.51
C ASN A 34 9.18 -17.28 23.99
N LEU A 35 9.89 -16.39 23.27
CA LEU A 35 10.12 -16.46 21.85
C LEU A 35 11.46 -17.12 21.52
N HIS A 36 11.50 -17.76 20.34
CA HIS A 36 12.74 -18.21 19.71
C HIS A 36 12.93 -17.43 18.39
N TYR A 37 14.04 -16.73 18.26
CA TYR A 37 14.33 -15.85 17.14
C TYR A 37 15.15 -16.56 16.07
N GLU A 38 14.57 -16.78 14.92
CA GLU A 38 15.28 -17.23 13.72
C GLU A 38 15.74 -16.01 12.93
N THR A 39 17.01 -15.66 13.03
CA THR A 39 17.55 -14.48 12.36
C THR A 39 17.83 -14.77 10.90
N ILE A 40 17.35 -13.90 10.02
CA ILE A 40 17.64 -13.89 8.58
C ILE A 40 18.33 -12.59 8.18
N GLU A 41 19.13 -12.65 7.13
CA GLU A 41 19.70 -11.47 6.51
C GLU A 41 18.88 -11.08 5.27
N ILE A 42 18.62 -9.77 5.15
CA ILE A 42 17.87 -9.16 4.04
C ILE A 42 18.41 -7.76 3.76
N GLY A 43 18.12 -7.23 2.56
CA GLY A 43 18.46 -5.86 2.21
C GLY A 43 19.89 -5.68 1.70
N GLN A 44 20.53 -4.58 2.06
CA GLN A 44 21.81 -4.13 1.48
C GLN A 44 22.93 -5.17 1.62
N LYS A 45 23.02 -5.87 2.74
CA LYS A 45 24.01 -6.92 2.96
C LYS A 45 23.87 -8.10 1.99
N VAL A 46 22.65 -8.44 1.61
CA VAL A 46 22.37 -9.53 0.67
C VAL A 46 22.63 -9.07 -0.77
N TYR A 47 22.21 -7.85 -1.11
CA TYR A 47 22.53 -7.25 -2.41
C TYR A 47 24.05 -7.18 -2.67
N SER A 48 24.87 -6.83 -1.65
CA SER A 48 26.32 -6.75 -1.78
C SER A 48 27.00 -8.11 -2.07
N ARG A 49 26.29 -9.22 -1.84
CA ARG A 49 26.71 -10.59 -2.21
C ARG A 49 26.26 -11.02 -3.62
N ASN A 50 25.84 -10.07 -4.47
CA ASN A 50 25.30 -10.31 -5.80
C ASN A 50 24.05 -11.20 -5.83
N ILE A 51 23.18 -11.09 -4.81
CA ILE A 51 21.88 -11.73 -4.77
C ILE A 51 20.82 -10.66 -5.09
N PRO A 52 20.33 -10.57 -6.35
CA PRO A 52 19.47 -9.47 -6.79
C PRO A 52 18.10 -9.42 -6.11
N SER A 53 17.68 -10.53 -5.51
CA SER A 53 16.42 -10.61 -4.74
C SER A 53 16.49 -9.88 -3.40
N GLY A 54 17.70 -9.57 -2.88
CA GLY A 54 17.90 -9.00 -1.54
C GLY A 54 17.51 -9.91 -0.38
N ILE A 55 17.21 -11.19 -0.67
CA ILE A 55 16.82 -12.23 0.30
C ILE A 55 17.28 -13.60 -0.19
N GLU A 56 17.82 -14.42 0.68
CA GLU A 56 18.27 -15.77 0.37
C GLU A 56 17.14 -16.80 0.38
N SER A 57 17.34 -17.92 -0.33
CA SER A 57 16.35 -19.02 -0.38
C SER A 57 16.04 -19.62 1.00
N SER A 58 17.05 -19.78 1.84
CA SER A 58 16.91 -20.25 3.24
C SER A 58 16.05 -19.31 4.12
N SER A 59 16.10 -18.02 3.83
CA SER A 59 15.26 -17.03 4.52
C SER A 59 13.77 -17.24 4.22
N TRP A 60 13.40 -17.57 2.98
CA TRP A 60 12.03 -17.92 2.62
C TRP A 60 11.52 -19.18 3.35
N GLU A 61 12.39 -20.16 3.60
CA GLU A 61 12.05 -21.36 4.36
C GLU A 61 11.73 -21.03 5.83
N SER A 62 12.55 -20.16 6.46
CA SER A 62 12.27 -19.67 7.82
C SER A 62 10.92 -18.95 7.88
N LEU A 63 10.64 -18.02 6.96
CA LEU A 63 9.38 -17.28 6.90
C LEU A 63 8.16 -18.22 6.77
N ARG A 64 8.22 -19.23 5.89
CA ARG A 64 7.13 -20.20 5.72
C ARG A 64 6.93 -21.09 6.94
N ARG A 65 8.00 -21.41 7.67
CA ARG A 65 7.94 -22.26 8.87
C ARG A 65 7.41 -21.51 10.06
N THR A 66 7.91 -20.32 10.34
CA THR A 66 7.53 -19.52 11.52
C THR A 66 6.20 -18.82 11.35
N LYS A 67 5.86 -18.40 10.12
CA LYS A 67 4.66 -17.64 9.75
C LYS A 67 4.53 -16.27 10.42
N ILE A 68 5.48 -15.90 11.25
CA ILE A 68 5.55 -14.62 11.97
C ILE A 68 6.89 -13.97 11.65
N PHE A 69 6.87 -12.77 11.14
CA PHE A 69 8.06 -12.03 10.76
C PHE A 69 8.11 -10.66 11.43
N LEU A 70 9.10 -10.42 12.27
CA LEU A 70 9.41 -9.11 12.84
C LEU A 70 10.62 -8.54 12.10
N LYS A 71 10.44 -7.41 11.42
CA LYS A 71 11.44 -6.84 10.53
C LYS A 71 11.73 -5.38 10.87
N ALA A 72 13.00 -5.03 11.00
CA ALA A 72 13.46 -3.65 11.04
C ALA A 72 13.52 -3.04 9.61
N PRO A 73 13.64 -1.72 9.47
CA PRO A 73 13.65 -1.05 8.18
C PRO A 73 14.72 -1.56 7.20
N ILE A 74 14.40 -1.52 5.91
CA ILE A 74 15.32 -1.88 4.82
C ILE A 74 15.47 -0.67 3.91
N THR A 75 16.69 -0.40 3.45
CA THR A 75 16.97 0.66 2.48
C THR A 75 16.56 0.20 1.08
N THR A 76 15.71 0.99 0.42
CA THR A 76 15.39 0.83 -1.00
C THR A 76 16.18 1.88 -1.79
N PRO A 77 17.04 1.51 -2.77
CA PRO A 77 17.77 2.46 -3.59
C PRO A 77 16.81 3.39 -4.35
N GLN A 78 17.19 4.68 -4.47
CA GLN A 78 16.43 5.66 -5.25
C GLN A 78 16.94 5.72 -6.70
N GLY A 79 16.05 5.95 -7.66
CA GLY A 79 16.36 6.30 -9.05
C GLY A 79 16.96 5.19 -9.93
N GLY A 80 17.25 4.03 -9.39
CA GLY A 80 17.78 2.88 -10.13
C GLY A 80 18.29 1.79 -9.20
N GLY A 81 18.54 0.57 -9.71
CA GLY A 81 19.01 -0.55 -8.92
C GLY A 81 17.95 -1.65 -8.73
N PHE A 82 17.94 -2.26 -7.55
CA PHE A 82 17.05 -3.39 -7.26
C PHE A 82 15.63 -2.94 -6.93
N LYS A 83 14.63 -3.77 -7.29
CA LYS A 83 13.23 -3.57 -6.86
C LYS A 83 13.15 -3.56 -5.32
N SER A 84 12.21 -2.79 -4.79
CA SER A 84 11.99 -2.74 -3.34
C SER A 84 11.74 -4.14 -2.76
N LEU A 85 12.64 -4.56 -1.86
CA LEU A 85 12.50 -5.85 -1.18
C LEU A 85 11.25 -5.87 -0.28
N ASN A 86 10.85 -4.74 0.30
CA ASN A 86 9.61 -4.64 1.06
C ASN A 86 8.40 -5.05 0.19
N VAL A 87 8.31 -4.51 -1.03
CA VAL A 87 7.25 -4.87 -1.99
C VAL A 87 7.35 -6.33 -2.39
N THR A 88 8.56 -6.83 -2.66
CA THR A 88 8.78 -8.24 -3.02
C THR A 88 8.30 -9.18 -1.91
N VAL A 89 8.66 -8.92 -0.65
CA VAL A 89 8.25 -9.75 0.50
C VAL A 89 6.73 -9.73 0.67
N ARG A 90 6.12 -8.55 0.64
CA ARG A 90 4.66 -8.38 0.80
C ARG A 90 3.89 -9.17 -0.26
N LYS A 91 4.25 -9.02 -1.53
CA LYS A 91 3.60 -9.72 -2.65
C LYS A 91 3.85 -11.22 -2.65
N THR A 92 5.10 -11.66 -2.42
CA THR A 92 5.46 -13.09 -2.44
C THR A 92 4.78 -13.87 -1.31
N LEU A 93 4.55 -13.23 -0.16
CA LEU A 93 3.90 -13.85 1.00
C LEU A 93 2.39 -13.63 1.04
N GLY A 94 1.80 -12.93 0.06
CA GLY A 94 0.37 -12.63 -0.01
C GLY A 94 -0.11 -11.77 1.17
N LEU A 95 0.69 -10.76 1.55
CA LEU A 95 0.37 -9.85 2.66
C LEU A 95 -0.53 -8.72 2.17
N TYR A 96 -1.80 -9.02 1.94
CA TYR A 96 -2.77 -8.16 1.26
C TYR A 96 -3.20 -6.93 2.04
N ALA A 97 -3.09 -6.92 3.37
CA ALA A 97 -3.52 -5.81 4.22
C ALA A 97 -2.36 -5.25 5.03
N ASN A 98 -2.08 -3.96 4.91
CA ASN A 98 -1.14 -3.24 5.76
C ASN A 98 -1.90 -2.32 6.72
N ILE A 99 -1.78 -2.60 8.02
CA ILE A 99 -2.49 -1.91 9.09
C ILE A 99 -1.54 -0.93 9.75
N ARG A 100 -1.90 0.35 9.74
CA ARG A 100 -1.09 1.45 10.27
C ARG A 100 -1.91 2.29 11.27
N PRO A 101 -1.87 1.97 12.57
CA PRO A 101 -2.45 2.83 13.60
C PRO A 101 -1.65 4.14 13.72
N CYS A 102 -2.36 5.27 13.74
CA CYS A 102 -1.80 6.60 13.95
C CYS A 102 -2.53 7.25 15.12
N VAL A 103 -1.89 7.21 16.29
CA VAL A 103 -2.47 7.62 17.58
C VAL A 103 -1.66 8.76 18.18
N SER A 104 -2.31 9.81 18.64
CA SER A 104 -1.66 10.89 19.39
C SER A 104 -1.36 10.44 20.83
N TYR A 105 -0.14 10.70 21.27
CA TYR A 105 0.29 10.45 22.65
C TYR A 105 0.26 11.74 23.50
N HIS A 106 -0.60 12.69 23.12
CA HIS A 106 -0.80 13.90 23.92
C HIS A 106 -1.35 13.54 25.35
N PRO A 107 -0.86 14.18 26.42
CA PRO A 107 0.08 15.29 26.51
C PRO A 107 1.57 14.88 26.59
N ALA A 108 1.89 13.60 26.56
CA ALA A 108 3.26 13.12 26.70
C ALA A 108 4.15 13.52 25.50
N VAL A 109 3.58 13.46 24.31
CA VAL A 109 4.17 13.99 23.08
C VAL A 109 3.21 15.03 22.52
N PRO A 110 3.61 16.31 22.40
CA PRO A 110 2.74 17.35 21.87
C PRO A 110 2.29 17.05 20.44
N SER A 111 1.01 17.28 20.21
CA SER A 111 0.38 17.17 18.90
C SER A 111 -0.67 18.27 18.76
N ASN A 112 -0.83 18.78 17.54
CA ASN A 112 -1.92 19.72 17.21
C ASN A 112 -3.30 19.03 17.25
N HIS A 113 -3.32 17.68 17.30
CA HIS A 113 -4.53 16.87 17.32
C HIS A 113 -4.52 15.89 18.51
N PRO A 114 -4.79 16.37 19.73
CA PRO A 114 -4.66 15.60 20.97
C PRO A 114 -5.48 14.31 21.04
N ILE A 115 -6.61 14.28 20.33
CA ILE A 115 -7.56 13.15 20.36
C ILE A 115 -7.50 12.26 19.10
N MET A 116 -6.46 12.43 18.26
CA MET A 116 -6.32 11.62 17.06
C MET A 116 -6.08 10.14 17.40
N ASP A 117 -6.94 9.27 16.88
CA ASP A 117 -6.84 7.82 16.99
C ASP A 117 -7.46 7.20 15.74
N ILE A 118 -6.69 7.12 14.66
CA ILE A 118 -7.13 6.58 13.38
C ILE A 118 -6.30 5.35 13.00
N VAL A 119 -6.91 4.46 12.21
CA VAL A 119 -6.21 3.30 11.64
C VAL A 119 -6.34 3.34 10.13
N ILE A 120 -5.23 3.29 9.44
CA ILE A 120 -5.20 3.18 7.97
C ILE A 120 -5.01 1.72 7.60
N VAL A 121 -5.98 1.18 6.86
CA VAL A 121 -5.97 -0.15 6.26
C VAL A 121 -5.65 0.03 4.78
N ARG A 122 -4.37 -0.14 4.46
CA ARG A 122 -3.78 0.05 3.14
C ARG A 122 -3.80 -1.26 2.37
N GLU A 123 -4.31 -1.26 1.12
CA GLU A 123 -4.09 -2.34 0.17
C GLU A 123 -2.58 -2.52 -0.07
N ASN A 124 -2.09 -3.74 -0.29
CA ASN A 124 -0.66 -4.00 -0.18
C ASN A 124 -0.05 -4.90 -1.27
N GLU A 125 -0.81 -5.30 -2.30
CA GLU A 125 -0.38 -6.22 -3.35
C GLU A 125 -0.45 -5.66 -4.77
N GLU A 126 -1.37 -4.72 -5.02
CA GLU A 126 -1.74 -4.22 -6.34
C GLU A 126 -1.37 -2.73 -6.52
N ASP A 127 -2.18 -2.02 -7.31
CA ASP A 127 -2.07 -0.61 -7.65
C ASP A 127 -0.80 -0.33 -8.47
N LEU A 128 -0.28 0.87 -8.42
CA LEU A 128 1.01 1.28 -9.04
C LEU A 128 2.22 0.52 -8.45
N TYR A 129 2.07 -0.02 -7.24
CA TYR A 129 3.07 -0.90 -6.62
C TYR A 129 3.24 -2.26 -7.31
N ALA A 130 2.40 -2.57 -8.32
CA ALA A 130 2.67 -3.68 -9.25
C ALA A 130 4.02 -3.49 -9.96
N GLY A 131 4.44 -2.23 -10.16
CA GLY A 131 5.73 -1.88 -10.75
C GLY A 131 5.86 -2.36 -12.20
N ILE A 132 4.75 -2.31 -12.96
CA ILE A 132 4.72 -2.71 -14.37
C ILE A 132 4.87 -1.44 -15.20
N GLU A 133 6.06 -1.21 -15.69
CA GLU A 133 6.41 -0.01 -16.44
C GLU A 133 6.97 -0.37 -17.82
N HIS A 134 6.65 0.44 -18.80
CA HIS A 134 7.12 0.29 -20.17
C HIS A 134 7.51 1.65 -20.76
N ARG A 135 8.70 1.74 -21.33
CA ARG A 135 9.04 2.83 -22.22
C ARG A 135 8.43 2.54 -23.59
N GLN A 136 7.52 3.37 -24.03
CA GLN A 136 6.74 3.18 -25.26
C GLN A 136 7.35 3.88 -26.47
N SER A 137 7.98 5.04 -26.25
CA SER A 137 8.59 5.88 -27.29
C SER A 137 9.84 6.56 -26.74
N GLN A 138 10.43 7.49 -27.47
CA GLN A 138 11.56 8.27 -26.96
C GLN A 138 11.15 9.09 -25.75
N ASP A 139 9.97 9.69 -25.77
CA ASP A 139 9.52 10.67 -24.78
C ASP A 139 8.56 10.11 -23.73
N VAL A 140 7.93 8.93 -23.95
CA VAL A 140 6.85 8.45 -23.10
C VAL A 140 7.15 7.14 -22.42
N VAL A 141 7.03 7.16 -21.09
CA VAL A 141 7.03 5.96 -20.23
C VAL A 141 5.64 5.80 -19.60
N GLN A 142 5.14 4.57 -19.55
CA GLN A 142 3.84 4.22 -18.96
C GLN A 142 4.01 3.33 -17.75
N CYS A 143 3.19 3.55 -16.71
CA CYS A 143 3.02 2.65 -15.57
C CYS A 143 1.57 2.17 -15.54
N LEU A 144 1.37 0.87 -15.27
CA LEU A 144 0.04 0.27 -15.17
C LEU A 144 -0.45 0.30 -13.73
N LYS A 145 -1.59 0.95 -13.49
CA LYS A 145 -2.35 0.85 -12.25
C LYS A 145 -3.28 -0.37 -12.34
N LEU A 146 -3.04 -1.40 -11.54
CA LEU A 146 -3.83 -2.62 -11.51
C LEU A 146 -4.73 -2.64 -10.29
N ILE A 147 -6.03 -2.76 -10.51
CA ILE A 147 -7.03 -2.91 -9.44
C ILE A 147 -7.90 -4.09 -9.80
N SER A 148 -7.97 -5.09 -8.92
CA SER A 148 -8.82 -6.26 -9.11
C SER A 148 -9.97 -6.30 -8.12
N ARG A 149 -11.12 -6.84 -8.54
CA ARG A 149 -12.26 -7.03 -7.64
C ARG A 149 -11.91 -7.92 -6.43
N PRO A 150 -11.22 -9.07 -6.60
CA PRO A 150 -10.81 -9.89 -5.44
C PRO A 150 -9.91 -9.16 -4.46
N GLY A 151 -8.96 -8.35 -4.95
CA GLY A 151 -8.11 -7.52 -4.12
C GLY A 151 -8.91 -6.49 -3.34
N CYS A 152 -9.84 -5.76 -4.02
CA CYS A 152 -10.75 -4.83 -3.37
C CYS A 152 -11.61 -5.51 -2.29
N GLU A 153 -12.20 -6.67 -2.60
CA GLU A 153 -13.04 -7.43 -1.64
C GLU A 153 -12.24 -7.85 -0.40
N LYS A 154 -11.01 -8.33 -0.57
CA LYS A 154 -10.15 -8.73 0.54
C LYS A 154 -9.86 -7.56 1.49
N ILE A 155 -9.36 -6.45 0.97
CA ILE A 155 -8.90 -5.35 1.81
C ILE A 155 -10.07 -4.59 2.45
N ILE A 156 -11.17 -4.38 1.72
CA ILE A 156 -12.34 -3.68 2.24
C ILE A 156 -13.02 -4.51 3.34
N ARG A 157 -13.23 -5.81 3.09
CA ARG A 157 -13.77 -6.72 4.11
C ARG A 157 -12.89 -6.76 5.34
N TYR A 158 -11.57 -6.83 5.16
CA TYR A 158 -10.64 -6.78 6.28
C TYR A 158 -10.83 -5.49 7.12
N ALA A 159 -11.03 -4.33 6.48
CA ALA A 159 -11.22 -3.07 7.20
C ALA A 159 -12.51 -3.07 8.05
N PHE A 160 -13.62 -3.58 7.53
CA PHE A 160 -14.87 -3.70 8.31
C PHE A 160 -14.74 -4.72 9.45
N GLU A 161 -14.12 -5.88 9.19
CA GLU A 161 -13.84 -6.90 10.23
C GLU A 161 -12.89 -6.34 11.30
N TYR A 162 -11.89 -5.58 10.89
CA TYR A 162 -11.00 -4.89 11.83
C TYR A 162 -11.80 -3.92 12.71
N ALA A 163 -12.68 -3.13 12.10
CA ALA A 163 -13.53 -2.19 12.84
C ALA A 163 -14.39 -2.92 13.89
N LEU A 164 -15.06 -4.00 13.52
CA LEU A 164 -15.86 -4.79 14.47
C LEU A 164 -15.04 -5.33 15.64
N ARG A 165 -13.89 -5.96 15.34
CA ARG A 165 -13.03 -6.61 16.34
C ARG A 165 -12.42 -5.63 17.35
N HIS A 166 -12.13 -4.41 16.89
CA HIS A 166 -11.50 -3.38 17.72
C HIS A 166 -12.50 -2.34 18.27
N GLY A 167 -13.80 -2.60 18.12
CA GLY A 167 -14.86 -1.72 18.62
C GLY A 167 -14.90 -0.34 17.93
N ARG A 168 -14.30 -0.25 16.72
CA ARG A 168 -14.34 0.95 15.87
C ARG A 168 -15.76 1.14 15.31
N LYS A 169 -16.13 2.38 15.04
CA LYS A 169 -17.52 2.73 14.71
C LYS A 169 -17.73 3.11 13.26
N LYS A 170 -16.63 3.46 12.55
CA LYS A 170 -16.73 4.00 11.21
C LYS A 170 -15.59 3.51 10.32
N VAL A 171 -15.91 3.20 9.05
CA VAL A 171 -14.93 2.92 7.98
C VAL A 171 -15.12 3.95 6.88
N SER A 172 -14.07 4.70 6.57
CA SER A 172 -14.03 5.70 5.50
C SER A 172 -13.24 5.15 4.30
N CYS A 173 -13.83 5.17 3.11
CA CYS A 173 -13.17 4.81 1.86
C CYS A 173 -12.47 6.02 1.24
N PHE A 174 -11.19 5.90 0.87
CA PHE A 174 -10.48 6.95 0.14
C PHE A 174 -10.10 6.47 -1.26
N SER A 175 -10.50 7.23 -2.29
CA SER A 175 -10.20 6.92 -3.70
C SER A 175 -10.10 8.19 -4.56
N LYS A 176 -9.74 8.07 -5.84
CA LYS A 176 -9.75 9.14 -6.84
C LYS A 176 -10.71 8.82 -7.99
N ASP A 177 -11.86 8.28 -7.70
CA ASP A 177 -12.85 7.79 -8.66
C ASP A 177 -13.51 8.89 -9.50
N ASN A 178 -13.40 10.15 -9.09
CA ASN A 178 -13.80 11.29 -9.92
C ASN A 178 -12.90 11.45 -11.16
N ILE A 179 -11.69 10.90 -11.16
CA ILE A 179 -10.74 10.88 -12.29
C ILE A 179 -10.63 9.47 -12.87
N MET A 180 -10.30 8.49 -12.02
CA MET A 180 -10.08 7.10 -12.44
C MET A 180 -11.37 6.27 -12.30
N LYS A 181 -12.27 6.47 -13.25
CA LYS A 181 -13.64 5.92 -13.24
C LYS A 181 -13.70 4.40 -13.18
N LEU A 182 -12.73 3.69 -13.77
CA LEU A 182 -12.71 2.24 -13.84
C LEU A 182 -11.93 1.62 -12.68
N THR A 183 -10.73 2.06 -12.40
CA THR A 183 -9.88 1.49 -11.35
C THR A 183 -10.37 1.88 -9.96
N ASP A 184 -10.35 3.16 -9.64
CA ASP A 184 -10.81 3.66 -8.34
C ASP A 184 -12.33 3.56 -8.20
N GLY A 185 -13.07 3.67 -9.31
CA GLY A 185 -14.51 3.42 -9.34
C GLY A 185 -14.87 1.98 -9.00
N LEU A 186 -14.05 0.98 -9.38
CA LEU A 186 -14.22 -0.40 -8.96
C LEU A 186 -14.02 -0.53 -7.44
N PHE A 187 -12.98 0.10 -6.89
CA PHE A 187 -12.71 0.08 -5.45
C PHE A 187 -13.88 0.68 -4.64
N HIS A 188 -14.37 1.85 -5.05
CA HIS A 188 -15.50 2.51 -4.40
C HIS A 188 -16.80 1.68 -4.51
N LYS A 189 -17.10 1.14 -5.69
CA LYS A 189 -18.24 0.27 -5.88
C LYS A 189 -18.22 -0.98 -4.98
N VAL A 190 -17.06 -1.64 -4.87
CA VAL A 190 -16.89 -2.80 -4.00
C VAL A 190 -17.01 -2.40 -2.52
N PHE A 191 -16.56 -1.20 -2.17
CA PHE A 191 -16.74 -0.65 -0.83
C PHE A 191 -18.22 -0.53 -0.47
N ASP A 192 -19.05 0.06 -1.33
CA ASP A 192 -20.49 0.20 -1.10
C ASP A 192 -21.18 -1.16 -0.97
N GLU A 193 -20.81 -2.11 -1.85
CA GLU A 193 -21.35 -3.48 -1.82
C GLU A 193 -21.04 -4.21 -0.50
N ILE A 194 -19.82 -4.03 0.04
CA ILE A 194 -19.41 -4.67 1.30
C ILE A 194 -19.96 -3.90 2.50
N ALA A 195 -19.96 -2.58 2.47
CA ALA A 195 -20.50 -1.75 3.56
C ALA A 195 -21.95 -2.11 3.90
N ALA A 196 -22.76 -2.46 2.90
CA ALA A 196 -24.13 -2.93 3.09
C ALA A 196 -24.24 -4.23 3.92
N GLU A 197 -23.16 -5.02 4.00
CA GLU A 197 -23.13 -6.25 4.83
C GLU A 197 -22.83 -5.94 6.32
N TYR A 198 -22.42 -4.71 6.64
CA TYR A 198 -22.05 -4.27 7.99
C TYR A 198 -22.88 -3.08 8.50
N PRO A 199 -24.20 -3.25 8.68
CA PRO A 199 -25.14 -2.15 8.98
C PRO A 199 -24.86 -1.45 10.32
N THR A 200 -24.08 -2.05 11.22
CA THR A 200 -23.69 -1.48 12.52
C THR A 200 -22.47 -0.58 12.45
N ILE A 201 -21.75 -0.57 11.34
CA ILE A 201 -20.57 0.25 11.10
C ILE A 201 -20.95 1.41 10.18
N GLN A 202 -20.74 2.65 10.63
CA GLN A 202 -20.92 3.82 9.79
C GLN A 202 -19.88 3.81 8.65
N ASN A 203 -20.27 4.33 7.50
CA ASN A 203 -19.36 4.41 6.37
C ASN A 203 -19.54 5.73 5.61
N ASP A 204 -18.46 6.18 4.98
CA ASP A 204 -18.45 7.31 4.06
C ASP A 204 -17.32 7.17 3.04
N HIS A 205 -17.35 8.03 2.03
CA HIS A 205 -16.33 8.09 0.98
C HIS A 205 -15.76 9.51 0.86
N TYR A 206 -14.45 9.59 0.67
CA TYR A 206 -13.73 10.83 0.39
C TYR A 206 -12.86 10.68 -0.86
N ILE A 207 -12.86 11.73 -1.68
CA ILE A 207 -11.81 11.87 -2.69
C ILE A 207 -10.48 12.09 -1.98
N ILE A 208 -9.44 11.37 -2.41
CA ILE A 208 -8.15 11.25 -1.68
C ILE A 208 -7.51 12.58 -1.30
N ASP A 209 -7.55 13.59 -2.17
CA ASP A 209 -6.97 14.92 -1.90
C ASP A 209 -7.67 15.62 -0.74
N ILE A 210 -9.00 15.69 -0.74
CA ILE A 210 -9.74 16.29 0.38
C ILE A 210 -9.68 15.41 1.62
N GLY A 211 -9.65 14.08 1.47
CA GLY A 211 -9.44 13.14 2.57
C GLY A 211 -8.10 13.39 3.28
N THR A 212 -7.02 13.53 2.51
CA THR A 212 -5.67 13.85 3.04
C THR A 212 -5.66 15.20 3.79
N ALA A 213 -6.25 16.24 3.19
CA ALA A 213 -6.38 17.54 3.84
C ALA A 213 -7.17 17.44 5.15
N ARG A 214 -8.20 16.59 5.22
CA ARG A 214 -8.99 16.34 6.43
C ARG A 214 -8.24 15.56 7.50
N ILE A 215 -7.38 14.61 7.14
CA ILE A 215 -6.48 13.95 8.10
C ILE A 215 -5.58 14.99 8.78
N ALA A 216 -5.04 15.94 8.02
CA ALA A 216 -4.17 16.98 8.57
C ALA A 216 -4.90 18.02 9.40
N SER A 217 -6.19 18.30 9.13
CA SER A 217 -6.91 19.39 9.78
C SER A 217 -7.95 18.93 10.80
N HIS A 218 -8.57 17.78 10.62
CA HIS A 218 -9.67 17.25 11.43
C HIS A 218 -9.62 15.71 11.50
N PRO A 219 -8.52 15.11 12.00
CA PRO A 219 -8.37 13.66 12.04
C PRO A 219 -9.43 12.98 12.91
N GLU A 220 -10.02 13.68 13.87
CA GLU A 220 -11.08 13.17 14.74
C GLU A 220 -12.36 12.77 14.01
N LYS A 221 -12.49 13.12 12.72
CA LYS A 221 -13.62 12.70 11.87
C LYS A 221 -13.49 11.28 11.35
N PHE A 222 -12.30 10.70 11.46
CA PHE A 222 -12.00 9.37 10.96
C PHE A 222 -11.78 8.39 12.12
N ASP A 223 -12.01 7.11 11.82
CA ASP A 223 -11.79 6.00 12.76
C ASP A 223 -10.95 4.92 12.07
N VAL A 224 -11.50 4.24 11.06
CA VAL A 224 -10.76 3.36 10.16
C VAL A 224 -10.83 3.93 8.74
N ILE A 225 -9.70 4.03 8.07
CA ILE A 225 -9.62 4.46 6.66
C ILE A 225 -9.16 3.27 5.82
N VAL A 226 -9.92 2.89 4.80
CA VAL A 226 -9.50 1.89 3.81
C VAL A 226 -9.19 2.56 2.48
N THR A 227 -8.06 2.19 1.88
CA THR A 227 -7.61 2.82 0.63
C THR A 227 -6.66 1.95 -0.17
N LEU A 228 -6.46 2.33 -1.44
CA LEU A 228 -5.52 1.72 -2.37
C LEU A 228 -4.06 1.90 -1.93
N ASN A 229 -3.17 1.13 -2.52
CA ASN A 229 -1.78 0.96 -2.07
C ASN A 229 -0.99 2.28 -2.02
N LEU A 230 -0.86 2.98 -3.13
CA LEU A 230 -0.08 4.24 -3.17
C LEU A 230 -0.67 5.31 -2.25
N TYR A 231 -1.99 5.47 -2.25
CA TYR A 231 -2.64 6.44 -1.38
C TYR A 231 -2.42 6.11 0.09
N GLY A 232 -2.55 4.83 0.44
CA GLY A 232 -2.33 4.36 1.81
C GLY A 232 -0.90 4.59 2.30
N ASP A 233 0.09 4.52 1.41
CA ASP A 233 1.47 4.85 1.75
C ASP A 233 1.61 6.33 2.11
N ILE A 234 1.15 7.21 1.21
CA ILE A 234 1.27 8.66 1.38
C ILE A 234 0.51 9.15 2.62
N ILE A 235 -0.78 8.78 2.73
CA ILE A 235 -1.60 9.32 3.82
C ILE A 235 -1.23 8.79 5.19
N SER A 236 -0.63 7.61 5.29
CA SER A 236 -0.18 7.08 6.57
C SER A 236 1.06 7.77 7.10
N ASP A 237 1.96 8.22 6.23
CA ASP A 237 3.10 9.03 6.65
C ASP A 237 2.64 10.42 7.09
N VAL A 238 1.69 11.04 6.37
CA VAL A 238 1.05 12.30 6.80
C VAL A 238 0.39 12.12 8.16
N ALA A 239 -0.37 11.04 8.35
CA ALA A 239 -1.05 10.76 9.61
C ALA A 239 -0.08 10.52 10.76
N ALA A 240 1.01 9.78 10.52
CA ALA A 240 2.02 9.52 11.53
C ALA A 240 2.75 10.81 11.95
N GLU A 241 3.09 11.68 11.02
CA GLU A 241 3.74 12.97 11.30
C GLU A 241 2.82 13.89 12.11
N VAL A 242 1.52 13.92 11.76
CA VAL A 242 0.52 14.72 12.49
C VAL A 242 0.35 14.27 13.94
N THR A 243 0.64 13.01 14.30
CA THR A 243 0.61 12.52 15.68
C THR A 243 1.79 12.97 16.54
N GLY A 244 2.85 13.50 15.93
CA GLY A 244 4.01 14.08 16.63
C GLY A 244 5.37 13.47 16.25
N SER A 245 5.44 12.24 15.76
CA SER A 245 6.64 11.63 15.17
C SER A 245 6.32 10.32 14.45
N VAL A 246 6.82 10.16 13.25
CA VAL A 246 6.76 8.89 12.51
C VAL A 246 7.53 7.76 13.23
N GLY A 247 8.48 8.12 14.10
CA GLY A 247 9.24 7.17 14.95
C GLY A 247 8.40 6.43 15.99
N LEU A 248 7.15 6.87 16.24
CA LEU A 248 6.24 6.26 17.19
C LEU A 248 5.28 5.23 16.55
N ALA A 249 5.24 5.14 15.23
CA ALA A 249 4.22 4.38 14.52
C ALA A 249 4.74 3.01 14.06
N GLY A 250 4.01 1.95 14.43
CA GLY A 250 4.22 0.58 13.97
C GLY A 250 3.22 0.17 12.92
N SER A 251 3.50 -0.92 12.21
CA SER A 251 2.59 -1.50 11.24
C SER A 251 2.58 -3.03 11.25
N ALA A 252 1.44 -3.59 10.82
CA ALA A 252 1.28 -5.01 10.56
C ALA A 252 0.91 -5.24 9.10
N ASN A 253 1.58 -6.19 8.45
CA ASN A 253 1.24 -6.65 7.12
C ASN A 253 0.64 -8.05 7.26
N ILE A 254 -0.62 -8.20 6.89
CA ILE A 254 -1.41 -9.41 7.14
C ILE A 254 -1.69 -10.15 5.84
N GLY A 255 -1.40 -11.43 5.84
CA GLY A 255 -1.79 -12.38 4.82
C GLY A 255 -2.61 -13.54 5.38
N ASP A 256 -3.06 -14.44 4.51
CA ASP A 256 -3.87 -15.59 4.94
C ASP A 256 -3.10 -16.56 5.85
N ASN A 257 -1.79 -16.68 5.65
CA ASN A 257 -0.96 -17.68 6.34
C ASN A 257 0.24 -17.10 7.09
N ILE A 258 0.69 -15.90 6.73
CA ILE A 258 1.89 -15.26 7.26
C ILE A 258 1.54 -13.82 7.61
N ALA A 259 2.16 -13.30 8.67
CA ALA A 259 2.08 -11.90 9.03
C ALA A 259 3.48 -11.32 9.26
N MET A 260 3.69 -10.06 8.85
CA MET A 260 4.93 -9.32 9.02
C MET A 260 4.65 -8.05 9.81
N PHE A 261 5.52 -7.76 10.78
CA PHE A 261 5.41 -6.61 11.68
C PHE A 261 6.66 -5.76 11.57
N GLU A 262 6.48 -4.45 11.50
CA GLU A 262 7.58 -3.51 11.26
C GLU A 262 7.23 -2.11 11.77
N ALA A 263 8.21 -1.21 11.82
CA ALA A 263 7.96 0.22 11.95
C ALA A 263 7.48 0.81 10.62
N ILE A 264 6.74 1.93 10.66
CA ILE A 264 6.32 2.64 9.43
C ILE A 264 7.53 3.35 8.79
N HIS A 265 8.39 3.95 9.61
CA HIS A 265 9.55 4.73 9.15
C HIS A 265 10.60 3.91 8.39
N GLY A 266 11.44 4.58 7.59
CA GLY A 266 12.54 4.01 6.84
C GLY A 266 13.80 3.75 7.66
N SER A 267 14.90 3.45 6.96
CA SER A 267 16.18 3.05 7.55
C SER A 267 17.02 4.20 8.14
N ALA A 268 16.66 5.47 7.89
CA ALA A 268 17.31 6.67 8.39
C ALA A 268 18.85 6.58 8.44
N PRO A 269 19.52 6.45 7.28
CA PRO A 269 20.95 6.19 7.22
C PRO A 269 21.81 7.29 7.88
N ASP A 270 21.30 8.53 7.93
CA ASP A 270 22.01 9.68 8.48
C ASP A 270 22.26 9.57 10.00
N ILE A 271 21.42 8.82 10.72
CA ILE A 271 21.56 8.61 12.17
C ILE A 271 21.92 7.17 12.54
N ALA A 272 22.16 6.31 11.55
CA ALA A 272 22.56 4.92 11.77
C ALA A 272 23.84 4.80 12.62
N GLY A 273 23.84 3.90 13.60
CA GLY A 273 24.97 3.63 14.49
C GLY A 273 25.25 4.71 15.53
N LYS A 274 24.45 5.78 15.59
CA LYS A 274 24.61 6.84 16.61
C LYS A 274 23.93 6.50 17.94
N GLY A 275 23.16 5.43 18.02
CA GLY A 275 22.46 5.01 19.22
C GLY A 275 21.37 6.00 19.69
N ILE A 276 20.79 6.77 18.77
CA ILE A 276 19.78 7.80 19.10
C ILE A 276 18.41 7.55 18.49
N ALA A 277 18.27 6.47 17.70
CA ALA A 277 17.01 6.14 17.04
C ALA A 277 15.95 5.72 18.06
N ASN A 278 14.70 6.11 17.78
CA ASN A 278 13.54 5.75 18.58
C ASN A 278 13.08 4.31 18.26
N PRO A 279 13.10 3.36 19.19
CA PRO A 279 12.66 2.00 18.91
C PRO A 279 11.14 1.80 19.01
N THR A 280 10.38 2.84 19.38
CA THR A 280 8.94 2.75 19.68
C THR A 280 8.13 2.26 18.48
N GLY A 281 8.43 2.71 17.27
CA GLY A 281 7.73 2.25 16.07
C GLY A 281 7.84 0.73 15.87
N LEU A 282 9.04 0.17 16.02
CA LEU A 282 9.25 -1.28 15.94
C LEU A 282 8.61 -2.01 17.13
N LEU A 283 8.64 -1.42 18.33
CA LEU A 283 7.96 -1.96 19.51
C LEU A 283 6.44 -2.01 19.34
N GLN A 284 5.84 -1.00 18.72
CA GLN A 284 4.41 -1.03 18.37
C GLN A 284 4.12 -2.15 17.36
N GLY A 285 4.99 -2.36 16.37
CA GLY A 285 4.94 -3.54 15.50
C GLY A 285 5.01 -4.84 16.30
N ALA A 286 5.91 -4.93 17.29
CA ALA A 286 6.03 -6.10 18.17
C ALA A 286 4.79 -6.31 19.06
N VAL A 287 4.15 -5.25 19.55
CA VAL A 287 2.86 -5.33 20.26
C VAL A 287 1.78 -5.92 19.34
N MET A 288 1.65 -5.44 18.09
CA MET A 288 0.72 -5.99 17.10
C MET A 288 1.02 -7.47 16.82
N MET A 289 2.29 -7.85 16.75
CA MET A 289 2.74 -9.24 16.61
C MET A 289 2.28 -10.10 17.78
N LEU A 290 2.47 -9.66 19.01
CA LEU A 290 2.05 -10.38 20.21
C LEU A 290 0.54 -10.58 20.27
N VAL A 291 -0.24 -9.56 19.87
CA VAL A 291 -1.71 -9.68 19.74
C VAL A 291 -2.07 -10.70 18.67
N HIS A 292 -1.43 -10.65 17.49
CA HIS A 292 -1.64 -11.62 16.40
C HIS A 292 -1.32 -13.07 16.85
N MET A 293 -0.33 -13.25 17.73
CA MET A 293 0.05 -14.54 18.30
C MET A 293 -0.85 -15.00 19.46
N GLY A 294 -1.87 -14.23 19.82
CA GLY A 294 -2.75 -14.50 20.97
C GLY A 294 -2.08 -14.28 22.34
N LYS A 295 -0.92 -13.61 22.40
CA LYS A 295 -0.21 -13.25 23.63
C LYS A 295 -0.70 -11.92 24.22
N ASN A 296 -2.02 -11.74 24.30
CA ASN A 296 -2.69 -10.48 24.59
C ASN A 296 -2.28 -9.84 25.93
N ASN A 297 -2.06 -10.67 26.98
CA ASN A 297 -1.61 -10.17 28.27
C ASN A 297 -0.20 -9.57 28.20
N ILE A 298 0.70 -10.21 27.47
CA ILE A 298 2.07 -9.73 27.26
C ILE A 298 2.05 -8.46 26.42
N ALA A 299 1.25 -8.44 25.35
CA ALA A 299 1.03 -7.26 24.52
C ALA A 299 0.52 -6.08 25.36
N THR A 300 -0.46 -6.32 26.23
CA THR A 300 -1.00 -5.31 27.15
C THR A 300 0.07 -4.77 28.09
N THR A 301 0.86 -5.65 28.70
CA THR A 301 1.94 -5.28 29.63
C THR A 301 3.00 -4.44 28.92
N LEU A 302 3.46 -4.88 27.74
CA LEU A 302 4.46 -4.16 26.95
C LEU A 302 3.93 -2.79 26.48
N HIS A 303 2.72 -2.73 25.92
CA HIS A 303 2.15 -1.48 25.42
C HIS A 303 1.99 -0.46 26.55
N ASN A 304 1.49 -0.88 27.72
CA ASN A 304 1.36 0.03 28.88
C ASN A 304 2.73 0.50 29.39
N ALA A 305 3.77 -0.32 29.35
CA ALA A 305 5.12 0.10 29.72
C ALA A 305 5.69 1.15 28.76
N ILE A 306 5.44 1.00 27.43
CA ILE A 306 5.78 2.01 26.42
C ILE A 306 5.05 3.33 26.71
N LEU A 307 3.73 3.26 26.90
CA LEU A 307 2.91 4.45 27.22
C LEU A 307 3.38 5.13 28.52
N LYS A 308 3.71 4.34 29.54
CA LYS A 308 4.23 4.89 30.80
C LYS A 308 5.60 5.53 30.64
N THR A 309 6.47 4.99 29.79
CA THR A 309 7.79 5.59 29.48
C THR A 309 7.61 6.96 28.81
N LEU A 310 6.73 7.04 27.82
CA LEU A 310 6.39 8.30 27.14
C LEU A 310 5.77 9.29 28.13
N GLU A 311 4.82 8.86 28.96
CA GLU A 311 4.13 9.70 29.94
C GLU A 311 5.08 10.29 31.00
N ASP A 312 6.11 9.54 31.40
CA ASP A 312 7.12 9.98 32.34
C ASP A 312 8.16 10.92 31.73
N GLY A 313 8.03 11.23 30.42
CA GLY A 313 8.91 12.15 29.71
C GLY A 313 10.30 11.61 29.42
N VAL A 314 10.48 10.28 29.40
CA VAL A 314 11.74 9.64 28.99
C VAL A 314 11.72 9.49 27.49
N HIS A 315 12.44 10.37 26.79
CA HIS A 315 12.29 10.55 25.35
C HIS A 315 13.61 10.41 24.59
N THR A 316 13.55 9.81 23.41
CA THR A 316 14.64 9.82 22.43
C THR A 316 14.72 11.16 21.72
N SER A 317 15.81 11.39 20.97
CA SER A 317 16.13 12.70 20.40
C SER A 317 15.07 13.28 19.46
N ASP A 318 14.28 12.45 18.79
CA ASP A 318 13.23 12.83 17.82
C ASP A 318 12.02 13.49 18.48
N ILE A 319 11.68 13.05 19.70
CA ILE A 319 10.53 13.56 20.46
C ILE A 319 10.94 14.34 21.71
N TYR A 320 12.25 14.48 21.97
CA TYR A 320 12.73 15.22 23.13
C TYR A 320 12.53 16.73 23.00
N ASN A 321 11.90 17.31 24.00
CA ASN A 321 11.79 18.76 24.16
C ASN A 321 11.86 19.13 25.64
N PRO A 322 12.73 20.10 26.04
CA PRO A 322 12.91 20.51 27.45
C PRO A 322 11.63 20.96 28.15
N SER A 323 10.61 21.39 27.39
CA SER A 323 9.36 21.90 27.98
C SER A 323 8.46 20.80 28.58
N TYR A 324 8.60 19.56 28.15
CA TYR A 324 7.74 18.43 28.59
C TYR A 324 8.49 17.11 28.78
N SER A 325 9.74 16.99 28.34
CA SER A 325 10.57 15.82 28.60
C SER A 325 11.31 15.94 29.91
N THR A 326 11.40 14.87 30.66
CA THR A 326 12.19 14.78 31.88
C THR A 326 13.61 14.34 31.63
N GLN A 327 13.82 13.50 30.60
CA GLN A 327 15.11 12.93 30.25
C GLN A 327 15.25 12.71 28.76
N LYS A 328 16.40 13.07 28.19
CA LYS A 328 16.84 12.69 26.86
C LYS A 328 17.68 11.42 26.94
N VAL A 329 17.32 10.37 26.20
CA VAL A 329 17.94 9.05 26.29
C VAL A 329 18.37 8.53 24.91
N SER A 330 19.36 7.64 24.92
CA SER A 330 19.75 6.83 23.78
C SER A 330 18.76 5.70 23.52
N THR A 331 18.88 5.02 22.36
CA THR A 331 18.05 3.86 21.99
C THR A 331 18.05 2.77 23.08
N MET A 332 19.22 2.44 23.63
CA MET A 332 19.34 1.38 24.63
C MET A 332 18.92 1.81 26.03
N GLU A 333 19.12 3.08 26.41
CA GLU A 333 18.58 3.64 27.66
C GLU A 333 17.06 3.71 27.62
N TYR A 334 16.47 4.05 26.46
CA TYR A 334 15.02 3.97 26.27
C TYR A 334 14.52 2.53 26.46
N ALA A 335 15.22 1.54 25.88
CA ALA A 335 14.86 0.14 26.07
C ALA A 335 14.88 -0.26 27.56
N GLN A 336 15.88 0.18 28.32
CA GLN A 336 15.95 -0.08 29.74
C GLN A 336 14.79 0.61 30.49
N ALA A 337 14.47 1.86 30.13
CA ALA A 337 13.37 2.59 30.74
C ALA A 337 12.00 1.91 30.52
N VAL A 338 11.78 1.29 29.35
CA VAL A 338 10.58 0.47 29.09
C VAL A 338 10.58 -0.79 29.95
N ILE A 339 11.72 -1.48 30.07
CA ILE A 339 11.86 -2.69 30.91
C ILE A 339 11.54 -2.37 32.37
N ASP A 340 12.08 -1.29 32.89
CA ASP A 340 11.87 -0.86 34.30
C ASP A 340 10.40 -0.54 34.60
N ARG A 341 9.58 -0.32 33.56
CA ARG A 341 8.15 -0.02 33.66
C ARG A 341 7.23 -1.18 33.29
N LEU A 342 7.77 -2.37 33.04
CA LEU A 342 6.93 -3.55 32.79
C LEU A 342 6.02 -3.82 33.99
N GLY A 343 4.71 -3.95 33.74
CA GLY A 343 3.68 -4.11 34.76
C GLY A 343 3.09 -2.79 35.27
N MET A 344 3.69 -1.63 34.96
CA MET A 344 3.10 -0.32 35.26
C MET A 344 2.04 0.05 34.21
N LYS A 345 1.13 0.94 34.59
CA LYS A 345 0.12 1.52 33.70
C LYS A 345 0.29 3.04 33.62
N PRO A 346 0.03 3.65 32.45
CA PRO A 346 -0.04 5.11 32.36
C PRO A 346 -1.20 5.64 33.18
N SER A 347 -1.09 6.86 33.64
CA SER A 347 -2.12 7.57 34.44
C SER A 347 -2.74 8.74 33.69
N LYS A 348 -2.03 9.34 32.73
CA LYS A 348 -2.47 10.45 31.89
C LYS A 348 -2.87 9.96 30.50
N LEU A 349 -2.11 9.02 29.94
CA LEU A 349 -2.47 8.38 28.68
C LEU A 349 -3.49 7.26 28.92
N LYS A 350 -4.34 6.99 27.92
CA LYS A 350 -5.33 5.91 27.99
C LYS A 350 -4.60 4.56 28.04
N PRO A 351 -4.77 3.73 29.10
CA PRO A 351 -4.17 2.42 29.18
C PRO A 351 -4.63 1.52 28.03
N ALA A 352 -3.67 0.78 27.44
CA ALA A 352 -3.96 -0.23 26.44
C ALA A 352 -4.53 -1.50 27.07
N GLY A 353 -5.40 -2.18 26.31
CA GLY A 353 -5.93 -3.49 26.70
C GLY A 353 -6.35 -4.26 25.46
N TYR A 354 -5.98 -5.54 25.42
CA TYR A 354 -6.29 -6.45 24.30
C TYR A 354 -7.15 -7.61 24.82
N PRO A 355 -8.47 -7.61 24.52
CA PRO A 355 -9.36 -8.69 24.94
C PRO A 355 -8.97 -10.01 24.23
N GLN A 356 -9.19 -11.13 24.90
CA GLN A 356 -9.02 -12.46 24.32
C GLN A 356 -10.23 -12.79 23.44
N THR A 357 -10.30 -12.21 22.25
CA THR A 357 -11.30 -12.58 21.25
C THR A 357 -10.65 -13.54 20.24
N ALA A 358 -11.25 -14.70 20.03
CA ALA A 358 -10.81 -15.60 18.99
C ALA A 358 -10.98 -14.89 17.62
N LEU A 359 -9.89 -14.80 16.87
CA LEU A 359 -9.89 -14.22 15.53
C LEU A 359 -10.45 -15.29 14.56
N GLU A 360 -11.75 -15.28 14.29
CA GLU A 360 -12.26 -16.00 13.12
C GLU A 360 -11.69 -15.37 11.86
N LYS A 361 -11.13 -16.21 10.98
CA LYS A 361 -10.68 -15.73 9.66
C LYS A 361 -11.92 -15.44 8.83
N PRO A 362 -12.09 -14.21 8.30
CA PRO A 362 -13.23 -13.91 7.45
C PRO A 362 -13.13 -14.72 6.15
N ASN A 363 -14.29 -15.17 5.66
CA ASN A 363 -14.37 -15.81 4.34
C ASN A 363 -14.33 -14.69 3.27
N LEU A 364 -13.14 -14.46 2.69
CA LEU A 364 -12.79 -13.20 2.04
C LEU A 364 -13.23 -13.07 0.57
N VAL A 365 -13.65 -14.12 -0.12
CA VAL A 365 -13.92 -14.04 -1.56
C VAL A 365 -15.26 -14.68 -1.93
N LYS A 366 -16.11 -13.91 -2.60
CA LYS A 366 -17.35 -14.40 -3.20
C LYS A 366 -17.09 -15.09 -4.55
N PRO A 367 -17.94 -16.06 -4.97
CA PRO A 367 -17.86 -16.66 -6.30
C PRO A 367 -17.92 -15.60 -7.40
N ARG A 368 -17.10 -15.77 -8.42
CA ARG A 368 -17.05 -14.86 -9.58
C ARG A 368 -18.37 -15.00 -10.38
N ILE A 369 -19.02 -13.87 -10.65
CA ILE A 369 -20.11 -13.78 -11.60
C ILE A 369 -19.51 -13.64 -12.98
N GLU A 370 -19.81 -14.57 -13.89
CA GLU A 370 -19.38 -14.46 -15.29
C GLU A 370 -20.15 -13.34 -16.00
N GLN A 371 -19.43 -12.54 -16.77
CA GLN A 371 -19.98 -11.46 -17.57
C GLN A 371 -19.80 -11.79 -19.06
N LYS A 372 -20.77 -11.41 -19.86
CA LYS A 372 -20.64 -11.50 -21.33
C LYS A 372 -19.59 -10.51 -21.78
N LYS A 373 -18.51 -11.01 -22.43
CA LYS A 373 -17.38 -10.20 -22.90
C LYS A 373 -17.37 -10.16 -24.42
N GLU A 374 -17.49 -8.95 -25.00
CA GLU A 374 -17.62 -8.74 -26.44
C GLU A 374 -16.50 -7.79 -26.92
N LEU A 375 -15.71 -8.25 -27.89
CA LEU A 375 -14.66 -7.44 -28.51
C LEU A 375 -15.29 -6.52 -29.57
N ILE A 376 -15.10 -5.20 -29.42
CA ILE A 376 -15.70 -4.20 -30.31
C ILE A 376 -14.68 -3.28 -30.97
N GLY A 377 -13.40 -3.36 -30.62
CA GLY A 377 -12.36 -2.51 -31.17
C GLY A 377 -11.00 -2.74 -30.55
N VAL A 378 -10.07 -1.87 -30.92
CA VAL A 378 -8.69 -1.86 -30.42
C VAL A 378 -8.17 -0.42 -30.39
N ASP A 379 -7.49 -0.07 -29.30
CA ASP A 379 -6.59 1.07 -29.25
C ASP A 379 -5.20 0.62 -29.71
N VAL A 380 -4.67 1.24 -30.76
CA VAL A 380 -3.32 1.03 -31.28
C VAL A 380 -2.47 2.22 -30.92
N PHE A 381 -1.36 1.99 -30.22
CA PHE A 381 -0.42 3.04 -29.82
C PHE A 381 0.68 3.15 -30.86
N VAL A 382 0.84 4.32 -31.44
CA VAL A 382 1.76 4.60 -32.55
C VAL A 382 2.83 5.58 -32.09
N ASP A 383 4.11 5.23 -32.28
CA ASP A 383 5.26 6.12 -32.14
C ASP A 383 5.40 6.94 -33.43
N SER A 384 5.24 8.25 -33.35
CA SER A 384 5.25 9.11 -34.53
C SER A 384 5.44 10.58 -34.19
N ASN A 385 6.17 11.30 -35.06
CA ASN A 385 6.39 12.75 -34.95
C ASN A 385 5.59 13.58 -35.98
N ILE A 386 4.66 12.94 -36.73
CA ILE A 386 3.83 13.66 -37.71
C ILE A 386 2.58 14.26 -37.05
N SER A 387 1.91 15.19 -37.73
CA SER A 387 0.70 15.79 -37.18
C SER A 387 -0.45 14.78 -37.04
N PRO A 388 -1.39 15.00 -36.10
CA PRO A 388 -2.55 14.13 -35.92
C PRO A 388 -3.38 13.94 -37.20
N GLU A 389 -3.52 14.97 -38.03
CA GLU A 389 -4.26 14.95 -39.31
C GLU A 389 -3.56 14.03 -40.32
N GLN A 390 -2.24 14.17 -40.44
CA GLN A 390 -1.44 13.33 -41.35
C GLN A 390 -1.41 11.87 -40.86
N LEU A 391 -1.28 11.65 -39.55
CA LEU A 391 -1.37 10.32 -38.99
C LEU A 391 -2.74 9.69 -39.24
N ALA A 392 -3.82 10.43 -39.03
CA ALA A 392 -5.19 9.98 -39.32
C ALA A 392 -5.36 9.59 -40.78
N ALA A 393 -4.88 10.43 -41.74
CA ALA A 393 -4.96 10.13 -43.16
C ALA A 393 -4.25 8.82 -43.51
N ASN A 394 -3.03 8.59 -42.99
CA ASN A 394 -2.25 7.37 -43.18
C ASN A 394 -2.96 6.14 -42.60
N LEU A 395 -3.51 6.27 -41.37
CA LEU A 395 -4.23 5.19 -40.67
C LEU A 395 -5.52 4.81 -41.40
N ILE A 396 -6.31 5.81 -41.88
CA ILE A 396 -7.54 5.58 -42.65
C ILE A 396 -7.22 4.89 -43.98
N GLN A 397 -6.18 5.35 -44.70
CA GLN A 397 -5.75 4.72 -45.94
C GLN A 397 -5.33 3.26 -45.72
N SER A 398 -4.54 3.00 -44.68
CA SER A 398 -4.01 1.65 -44.37
C SER A 398 -5.10 0.69 -43.89
N SER A 399 -6.17 1.18 -43.27
CA SER A 399 -7.29 0.37 -42.77
C SER A 399 -8.49 0.30 -43.75
N ASN A 400 -8.35 0.85 -44.94
CA ASN A 400 -9.44 0.85 -45.92
C ASN A 400 -9.90 -0.58 -46.28
N GLY A 401 -11.21 -0.79 -46.29
CA GLY A 401 -11.81 -2.10 -46.58
C GLY A 401 -11.81 -3.09 -45.40
N LEU A 402 -11.26 -2.73 -44.24
CA LEU A 402 -11.32 -3.56 -43.04
C LEU A 402 -12.63 -3.37 -42.25
N ALA A 403 -12.90 -4.32 -41.35
CA ALA A 403 -14.10 -4.31 -40.50
C ALA A 403 -14.14 -3.17 -39.47
N VAL A 404 -13.01 -2.51 -39.24
CA VAL A 404 -12.85 -1.41 -38.23
C VAL A 404 -12.64 -0.09 -38.92
N LYS A 405 -13.04 0.98 -38.21
CA LYS A 405 -12.77 2.37 -38.61
C LYS A 405 -12.00 3.11 -37.54
N LEU A 406 -11.14 4.04 -37.95
CA LEU A 406 -10.51 4.98 -37.03
C LEU A 406 -11.57 5.95 -36.50
N GLU A 407 -11.83 5.91 -35.19
CA GLU A 407 -12.81 6.77 -34.53
C GLU A 407 -12.19 8.04 -33.95
N MET A 408 -10.99 7.91 -33.36
CA MET A 408 -10.27 9.05 -32.77
C MET A 408 -8.79 8.76 -32.60
N ILE A 409 -8.02 9.84 -32.53
CA ILE A 409 -6.64 9.82 -32.03
C ILE A 409 -6.57 10.69 -30.79
N SER A 410 -5.89 10.20 -29.76
CA SER A 410 -5.58 10.97 -28.56
C SER A 410 -4.08 10.97 -28.28
N ASN A 411 -3.60 12.06 -27.69
CA ASN A 411 -2.23 12.22 -27.21
C ASN A 411 -2.27 12.66 -25.76
N ARG A 412 -1.56 11.99 -24.87
CA ARG A 412 -1.59 12.21 -23.42
C ARG A 412 -3.02 12.22 -22.81
N GLY A 413 -3.93 11.42 -23.37
CA GLY A 413 -5.33 11.33 -22.93
C GLY A 413 -6.27 12.43 -23.49
N VAL A 414 -5.75 13.40 -24.25
CA VAL A 414 -6.55 14.45 -24.90
C VAL A 414 -6.84 14.03 -26.34
N LYS A 415 -8.08 14.19 -26.80
CA LYS A 415 -8.45 13.97 -28.22
C LYS A 415 -7.78 15.04 -29.08
N VAL A 416 -7.04 14.61 -30.11
CA VAL A 416 -6.32 15.47 -31.05
C VAL A 416 -6.79 15.30 -32.49
N TRP A 417 -7.60 14.26 -32.76
CA TRP A 417 -8.29 14.05 -34.03
C TRP A 417 -9.55 13.19 -33.81
N PRO A 418 -10.68 13.44 -34.53
CA PRO A 418 -10.98 14.68 -35.25
C PRO A 418 -11.20 15.85 -34.27
N ASP A 419 -11.14 17.07 -34.79
CA ASP A 419 -11.42 18.30 -34.03
C ASP A 419 -10.52 18.48 -32.78
N GLY A 420 -9.20 18.36 -32.96
CA GLY A 420 -8.20 18.68 -31.94
C GLY A 420 -8.05 20.20 -31.73
N PHE A 421 -7.50 20.59 -30.58
CA PHE A 421 -7.22 21.97 -30.23
C PHE A 421 -5.73 22.31 -30.49
N PRO A 422 -5.40 23.44 -31.11
CA PRO A 422 -4.01 23.82 -31.43
C PRO A 422 -3.17 24.08 -30.19
N GLU A 423 -3.78 24.35 -29.02
CA GLU A 423 -3.10 24.57 -27.76
C GLU A 423 -2.62 23.24 -27.10
N THR A 424 -3.05 22.09 -27.65
CA THR A 424 -2.69 20.80 -27.07
C THR A 424 -1.22 20.49 -27.32
N PHE A 425 -0.43 20.38 -26.23
CA PHE A 425 0.94 19.90 -26.30
C PHE A 425 0.98 18.42 -26.72
N LEU A 426 1.76 18.11 -27.74
CA LEU A 426 1.91 16.76 -28.27
C LEU A 426 3.24 16.12 -27.87
N THR A 427 3.22 14.81 -27.65
CA THR A 427 4.37 13.92 -27.56
C THR A 427 4.39 12.98 -28.76
N ASP A 428 5.43 12.20 -28.89
CA ASP A 428 5.62 11.22 -29.96
C ASP A 428 4.71 9.97 -29.86
N LEU A 429 3.89 9.81 -28.82
CA LEU A 429 3.03 8.64 -28.61
C LEU A 429 1.55 9.00 -28.81
N TYR A 430 0.93 8.43 -29.83
CA TYR A 430 -0.49 8.57 -30.13
C TYR A 430 -1.27 7.31 -29.81
N ARG A 431 -2.45 7.43 -29.19
CA ARG A 431 -3.42 6.35 -29.03
C ARG A 431 -4.50 6.49 -30.11
N CYS A 432 -4.52 5.56 -31.04
CA CYS A 432 -5.40 5.53 -32.20
C CYS A 432 -6.49 4.49 -31.98
N ARG A 433 -7.74 4.93 -31.84
CA ARG A 433 -8.88 4.05 -31.54
C ARG A 433 -9.56 3.58 -32.81
N PHE A 434 -9.56 2.26 -33.01
CA PHE A 434 -10.32 1.61 -34.07
C PHE A 434 -11.49 0.83 -33.48
N GLN A 435 -12.68 1.01 -34.04
CA GLN A 435 -13.89 0.31 -33.60
C GLN A 435 -14.68 -0.24 -34.79
N VAL A 436 -15.45 -1.29 -34.55
CA VAL A 436 -16.46 -1.76 -35.52
C VAL A 436 -17.69 -0.87 -35.47
N PRO A 437 -18.46 -0.77 -36.59
CA PRO A 437 -19.76 -0.09 -36.56
C PRO A 437 -20.67 -0.65 -35.46
N SER A 438 -21.49 0.24 -34.86
CA SER A 438 -22.40 -0.11 -33.77
C SER A 438 -23.19 -1.39 -34.06
N GLY A 439 -23.25 -2.27 -33.04
CA GLY A 439 -23.96 -3.56 -33.14
C GLY A 439 -23.14 -4.71 -33.73
N ASN A 440 -21.95 -4.46 -34.24
CA ASN A 440 -21.04 -5.50 -34.75
C ASN A 440 -20.00 -5.90 -33.69
N LEU A 441 -19.42 -7.09 -33.89
CA LEU A 441 -18.31 -7.60 -33.09
C LEU A 441 -17.05 -7.71 -33.94
N LEU A 442 -15.90 -7.45 -33.33
CA LEU A 442 -14.59 -7.61 -33.93
C LEU A 442 -14.10 -9.03 -33.71
N SER A 443 -13.71 -9.73 -34.78
CA SER A 443 -12.97 -10.96 -34.62
C SER A 443 -11.48 -10.71 -34.34
N LYS A 444 -10.81 -11.66 -33.72
CA LYS A 444 -9.36 -11.57 -33.55
C LYS A 444 -8.60 -11.60 -34.88
N THR A 445 -9.16 -12.26 -35.90
CA THR A 445 -8.62 -12.27 -37.25
C THR A 445 -8.65 -10.89 -37.88
N ASP A 446 -9.76 -10.14 -37.74
CA ASP A 446 -9.87 -8.78 -38.25
C ASP A 446 -8.87 -7.84 -37.57
N LEU A 447 -8.66 -8.04 -36.24
CA LEU A 447 -7.66 -7.27 -35.51
C LEU A 447 -6.25 -7.57 -36.03
N ILE A 448 -5.90 -8.85 -36.26
CA ILE A 448 -4.60 -9.24 -36.82
C ILE A 448 -4.44 -8.63 -38.22
N ASN A 449 -5.48 -8.68 -39.05
CA ASN A 449 -5.47 -8.06 -40.38
C ASN A 449 -5.20 -6.56 -40.31
N LEU A 450 -5.83 -5.84 -39.36
CA LEU A 450 -5.54 -4.43 -39.13
C LEU A 450 -4.04 -4.21 -38.84
N LEU A 451 -3.48 -4.92 -37.87
CA LEU A 451 -2.07 -4.77 -37.51
C LEU A 451 -1.12 -5.10 -38.67
N CYS A 452 -1.43 -6.13 -39.46
CA CYS A 452 -0.67 -6.46 -40.68
C CYS A 452 -0.74 -5.34 -41.74
N CYS A 453 -1.88 -4.65 -41.88
CA CYS A 453 -2.02 -3.54 -42.82
C CYS A 453 -1.23 -2.31 -42.32
N LEU A 454 -1.26 -2.02 -41.04
CA LEU A 454 -0.49 -0.93 -40.45
C LEU A 454 1.02 -1.16 -40.59
N GLU A 455 1.50 -2.36 -40.29
CA GLU A 455 2.90 -2.73 -40.45
C GLU A 455 3.38 -2.61 -41.92
N LYS A 456 2.60 -3.13 -42.87
CA LYS A 456 2.91 -3.01 -44.32
C LYS A 456 2.95 -1.55 -44.78
N SER A 457 2.24 -0.67 -44.15
CA SER A 457 2.23 0.76 -44.42
C SER A 457 3.36 1.53 -43.71
N GLY A 458 4.24 0.84 -42.98
CA GLY A 458 5.35 1.44 -42.26
C GLY A 458 4.95 2.22 -41.03
N ILE A 459 3.80 1.93 -40.43
CA ILE A 459 3.32 2.57 -39.19
C ILE A 459 3.93 1.82 -38.02
N ASP A 460 4.72 2.53 -37.21
CA ASP A 460 5.38 1.99 -36.01
C ASP A 460 4.40 1.94 -34.83
N PHE A 461 3.72 0.82 -34.67
CA PHE A 461 2.85 0.60 -33.53
C PHE A 461 3.58 -0.18 -32.44
N VAL A 462 3.62 0.38 -31.23
CA VAL A 462 4.42 -0.15 -30.10
C VAL A 462 3.57 -0.93 -29.10
N LYS A 463 2.25 -0.75 -29.10
CA LYS A 463 1.33 -1.38 -28.13
C LYS A 463 -0.08 -1.46 -28.69
N THR A 464 -0.86 -2.46 -28.23
CA THR A 464 -2.30 -2.52 -28.47
C THR A 464 -3.08 -2.80 -27.19
N GLU A 465 -4.30 -2.23 -27.09
CA GLU A 465 -5.26 -2.53 -26.02
C GLU A 465 -6.63 -2.86 -26.64
N HIS A 466 -7.12 -4.05 -26.34
CA HIS A 466 -8.39 -4.52 -26.89
C HIS A 466 -9.57 -3.83 -26.18
N LEU A 467 -10.53 -3.35 -26.93
CA LEU A 467 -11.72 -2.69 -26.41
C LEU A 467 -12.87 -3.68 -26.26
N TYR A 468 -13.18 -4.03 -25.02
CA TYR A 468 -14.26 -4.95 -24.71
C TYR A 468 -15.44 -4.23 -24.06
N ASN A 469 -16.65 -4.66 -24.45
CA ASN A 469 -17.82 -4.45 -23.61
C ASN A 469 -17.97 -5.65 -22.64
N PHE A 470 -18.43 -5.35 -21.43
CA PHE A 470 -18.83 -6.32 -20.43
C PHE A 470 -20.32 -6.12 -20.13
N ASP A 471 -21.16 -7.10 -20.41
CA ASP A 471 -22.64 -7.00 -20.33
C ASP A 471 -23.18 -5.74 -21.03
N GLY A 472 -22.66 -5.45 -22.23
CA GLY A 472 -23.03 -4.29 -23.06
C GLY A 472 -22.46 -2.93 -22.60
N LYS A 473 -21.67 -2.87 -21.52
CA LYS A 473 -21.03 -1.64 -21.01
C LYS A 473 -19.55 -1.58 -21.39
N PRO A 474 -19.02 -0.43 -21.84
CA PRO A 474 -17.61 -0.27 -22.15
C PRO A 474 -16.71 -0.61 -20.96
N GLY A 475 -15.72 -1.49 -21.15
CA GLY A 475 -14.66 -1.81 -20.20
C GLY A 475 -13.40 -0.97 -20.39
N PHE A 476 -13.51 0.19 -21.03
CA PHE A 476 -12.40 1.10 -21.34
C PHE A 476 -12.84 2.56 -21.19
N SER A 477 -11.88 3.45 -21.03
CA SER A 477 -12.15 4.89 -20.94
C SER A 477 -12.67 5.43 -22.27
N LEU A 478 -13.81 6.10 -22.25
CA LEU A 478 -14.34 6.84 -23.39
C LEU A 478 -13.46 8.07 -23.66
N GLY A 479 -13.42 8.53 -24.92
CA GLY A 479 -12.81 9.80 -25.27
C GLY A 479 -13.64 10.98 -24.78
N GLN A 480 -13.02 12.16 -24.72
CA GLN A 480 -13.76 13.38 -24.40
C GLN A 480 -14.80 13.64 -25.50
N GLY A 481 -16.08 13.66 -25.14
CA GLY A 481 -17.20 13.83 -26.06
C GLY A 481 -17.78 12.53 -26.67
N GLN A 482 -17.39 11.35 -26.19
CA GLN A 482 -17.97 10.03 -26.53
C GLN A 482 -19.04 9.59 -25.52
#